data_937c0440fc8dd84b19ece3599aa1a96d
#
_entry.id   937c0440fc8dd84b19ece3599aa1a96d
#
_cell.length_a   1.000
_cell.length_b   1.000
_cell.length_c   1.000
_cell.angle_alpha   90.00
_cell.angle_beta   90.00
_cell.angle_gamma   90.00
#
_symmetry.space_group_name_H-M   'P 1'
#
loop_
_entity.id
_entity.type
_entity.pdbx_description
1 polymer ?
#
loop_
_entity_poly.entity_id
_entity_poly.type
_entity_poly.pdbx_seq_one_letter_code
_entity_poly.pdbx_strand_id
1 'polypeptide(L)'
;VCSSDLALFWLGCGWCAGDAVCQNTRRYLAALEKTLLLLQRVRQEISYRHTDLALLFRRLKQEGLAAGESFQTLCPPPGLTRPERDCFVECFSGLGRTEAEQECQRLAFYQERFTLFLQQAQEHARPQLELSHKLGFAAGLAAAILCL
;
A
#
# COMPACT_ATOMS: atom_id res chain seq x y z
N VAL A 1 28.08 20.21 -29.54
CA VAL A 1 27.89 20.67 -28.14
C VAL A 1 26.42 20.52 -27.71
N CYS A 2 25.45 20.81 -28.56
CA CYS A 2 24.04 20.63 -28.24
C CYS A 2 23.58 19.17 -28.14
N SER A 3 24.26 18.21 -28.76
CA SER A 3 23.87 16.79 -28.75
C SER A 3 24.18 16.08 -27.42
N SER A 4 25.23 16.49 -26.71
CA SER A 4 25.57 15.91 -25.41
C SER A 4 24.60 16.35 -24.30
N ASP A 5 24.10 17.58 -24.35
CA ASP A 5 23.11 18.09 -23.42
C ASP A 5 21.74 17.38 -23.61
N LEU A 6 21.35 17.12 -24.84
CA LEU A 6 20.17 16.33 -25.17
C LEU A 6 20.28 14.87 -24.68
N ALA A 7 21.44 14.23 -24.82
CA ALA A 7 21.68 12.88 -24.32
C ALA A 7 21.56 12.81 -22.80
N LEU A 8 22.12 13.78 -22.06
CA LEU A 8 21.99 13.88 -20.60
C LEU A 8 20.55 14.15 -20.18
N PHE A 9 19.80 14.97 -20.91
CA PHE A 9 18.39 15.22 -20.66
C PHE A 9 17.55 13.96 -20.81
N TRP A 10 17.75 13.18 -21.89
CA TRP A 10 17.06 11.92 -22.12
C TRP A 10 17.37 10.85 -21.05
N LEU A 11 18.62 10.76 -20.62
CA LEU A 11 19.03 9.89 -19.49
C LEU A 11 18.32 10.30 -18.20
N GLY A 12 18.26 11.59 -17.89
CA GLY A 12 17.55 12.11 -16.73
C GLY A 12 16.05 11.83 -16.77
N CYS A 13 15.39 12.02 -17.92
CA CYS A 13 13.99 11.73 -18.09
C CYS A 13 13.65 10.23 -17.94
N GLY A 14 14.49 9.36 -18.51
CA GLY A 14 14.33 7.90 -18.36
C GLY A 14 14.48 7.46 -16.90
N TRP A 15 15.44 8.02 -16.19
CA TRP A 15 15.63 7.73 -14.77
C TRP A 15 14.46 8.21 -13.93
N CYS A 16 13.98 9.44 -14.13
CA CYS A 16 12.83 10.00 -13.41
C CYS A 16 11.54 9.21 -13.64
N ALA A 17 11.28 8.75 -14.87
CA ALA A 17 10.12 7.93 -15.20
C ALA A 17 10.17 6.57 -14.49
N GLY A 18 11.33 5.91 -14.47
CA GLY A 18 11.54 4.66 -13.75
C GLY A 18 11.35 4.82 -12.23
N ASP A 19 11.85 5.91 -11.66
CA ASP A 19 11.71 6.22 -10.24
C ASP A 19 10.26 6.51 -9.84
N ALA A 20 9.49 7.21 -10.67
CA ALA A 20 8.08 7.48 -10.43
C ALA A 20 7.23 6.19 -10.38
N VAL A 21 7.48 5.23 -11.27
CA VAL A 21 6.84 3.91 -11.25
C VAL A 21 7.21 3.14 -9.99
N CYS A 22 8.49 3.15 -9.61
CA CYS A 22 8.97 2.53 -8.37
C CYS A 22 8.31 3.13 -7.12
N GLN A 23 8.18 4.45 -7.05
CA GLN A 23 7.54 5.13 -5.93
C GLN A 23 6.05 4.77 -5.82
N ASN A 24 5.33 4.72 -6.94
CA ASN A 24 3.92 4.32 -6.94
C ASN A 24 3.73 2.89 -6.44
N THR A 25 4.56 1.97 -6.89
CA THR A 25 4.52 0.57 -6.45
C THR A 25 4.86 0.44 -4.97
N ARG A 26 5.86 1.17 -4.48
CA ARG A 26 6.22 1.20 -3.06
C ARG A 26 5.09 1.76 -2.19
N ARG A 27 4.42 2.82 -2.64
CA ARG A 27 3.25 3.38 -1.94
C ARG A 27 2.10 2.39 -1.84
N TYR A 28 1.84 1.67 -2.92
CA TYR A 28 0.83 0.61 -2.96
C TYR A 28 1.13 -0.52 -1.98
N LEU A 29 2.35 -1.04 -1.99
CA LEU A 29 2.81 -2.07 -1.03
C LEU A 29 2.75 -1.57 0.41
N ALA A 30 3.19 -0.35 0.67
CA ALA A 30 3.14 0.26 2.00
C ALA A 30 1.69 0.43 2.49
N ALA A 31 0.74 0.76 1.61
CA ALA A 31 -0.68 0.86 1.95
C ALA A 31 -1.26 -0.51 2.36
N LEU A 32 -0.92 -1.59 1.66
CA LEU A 32 -1.32 -2.95 2.01
C LEU A 32 -0.70 -3.42 3.32
N GLU A 33 0.58 -3.16 3.54
CA GLU A 33 1.28 -3.48 4.80
C GLU A 33 0.67 -2.71 5.98
N LYS A 34 0.37 -1.44 5.81
CA LYS A 34 -0.31 -0.62 6.82
C LYS A 34 -1.70 -1.16 7.17
N THR A 35 -2.46 -1.60 6.18
CA THR A 35 -3.78 -2.22 6.36
C THR A 35 -3.67 -3.52 7.15
N LEU A 36 -2.71 -4.38 6.83
CA LEU A 36 -2.45 -5.62 7.57
C LEU A 36 -2.05 -5.37 9.01
N LEU A 37 -1.17 -4.40 9.25
CA LEU A 37 -0.77 -4.01 10.59
C LEU A 37 -1.96 -3.50 11.41
N LEU A 38 -2.82 -2.70 10.81
CA LEU A 38 -4.05 -2.20 11.44
C LEU A 38 -4.98 -3.35 11.82
N LEU A 39 -5.24 -4.28 10.90
CA LEU A 39 -6.07 -5.46 11.15
C LEU A 39 -5.52 -6.34 12.27
N GLN A 40 -4.23 -6.58 12.25
CA GLN A 40 -3.55 -7.37 13.28
C GLN A 40 -3.67 -6.69 14.65
N ARG A 41 -3.48 -5.38 14.71
CA ARG A 41 -3.56 -4.60 15.94
C ARG A 41 -4.96 -4.62 16.53
N VAL A 42 -5.97 -4.35 15.70
CA VAL A 42 -7.38 -4.37 16.10
C VAL A 42 -7.78 -5.77 16.60
N ARG A 43 -7.40 -6.81 15.89
CA ARG A 43 -7.69 -8.19 16.29
C ARG A 43 -7.05 -8.55 17.63
N GLN A 44 -5.80 -8.17 17.86
CA GLN A 44 -5.12 -8.42 19.15
C GLN A 44 -5.81 -7.71 20.31
N GLU A 45 -6.18 -6.44 20.15
CA GLU A 45 -6.84 -5.69 21.21
C GLU A 45 -8.23 -6.24 21.55
N ILE A 46 -8.99 -6.68 20.55
CA ILE A 46 -10.29 -7.31 20.78
C ILE A 46 -10.14 -8.67 21.47
N SER A 47 -9.17 -9.47 21.03
CA SER A 47 -8.95 -10.82 21.57
C SER A 47 -8.44 -10.82 23.02
N TYR A 48 -7.49 -9.93 23.34
CA TYR A 48 -6.79 -9.98 24.63
C TYR A 48 -7.34 -9.03 25.68
N ARG A 49 -7.87 -7.87 25.28
CA ARG A 49 -8.20 -6.81 26.24
C ARG A 49 -9.68 -6.49 26.35
N HIS A 50 -10.51 -6.98 25.45
CA HIS A 50 -11.93 -6.58 25.36
C HIS A 50 -12.10 -5.06 25.45
N THR A 51 -11.15 -4.32 24.90
CA THR A 51 -11.08 -2.87 24.99
C THR A 51 -12.27 -2.24 24.26
N ASP A 52 -12.81 -1.17 24.82
CA ASP A 52 -13.82 -0.37 24.14
C ASP A 52 -13.28 0.14 22.79
N LEU A 53 -14.04 -0.09 21.72
CA LEU A 53 -13.67 0.25 20.35
C LEU A 53 -13.37 1.75 20.19
N ALA A 54 -14.06 2.61 20.93
CA ALA A 54 -13.80 4.04 20.90
C ALA A 54 -12.42 4.41 21.46
N LEU A 55 -12.03 3.77 22.56
CA LEU A 55 -10.72 3.96 23.17
C LEU A 55 -9.61 3.40 22.28
N LEU A 56 -9.84 2.24 21.69
CA LEU A 56 -8.92 1.62 20.74
C LEU A 56 -8.70 2.52 19.51
N PHE A 57 -9.77 3.06 18.95
CA PHE A 57 -9.68 3.97 17.82
C PHE A 57 -8.85 5.22 18.13
N ARG A 58 -9.03 5.82 19.30
CA ARG A 58 -8.24 6.98 19.73
C ARG A 58 -6.74 6.64 19.80
N ARG A 59 -6.38 5.47 20.34
CA ARG A 59 -4.98 5.02 20.38
C ARG A 59 -4.40 4.84 18.99
N LEU A 60 -5.12 4.16 18.13
CA LEU A 60 -4.69 3.93 16.74
C LEU A 60 -4.55 5.25 15.96
N LYS A 61 -5.41 6.21 16.22
CA LYS A 61 -5.29 7.56 15.65
C LYS A 61 -4.05 8.30 16.14
N GLN A 62 -3.71 8.18 17.43
CA GLN A 62 -2.48 8.76 18.00
C GLN A 62 -1.21 8.09 17.41
N GLU A 63 -1.26 6.78 17.15
CA GLU A 63 -0.18 6.03 16.51
C GLU A 63 -0.08 6.29 14.98
N GLY A 64 -1.01 7.05 14.40
CA GLY A 64 -1.04 7.35 12.97
C GLY A 64 -1.51 6.19 12.09
N LEU A 65 -2.07 5.14 12.70
CA LEU A 65 -2.57 3.96 11.97
C LEU A 65 -4.02 4.11 11.49
N ALA A 66 -4.77 5.01 12.08
CA ALA A 66 -6.18 5.25 11.74
C ALA A 66 -6.42 6.71 11.39
N ALA A 67 -7.24 6.96 10.39
CA ALA A 67 -7.68 8.29 9.97
C ALA A 67 -9.21 8.34 9.89
N GLY A 68 -9.82 9.34 10.49
CA GLY A 68 -11.27 9.49 10.55
C GLY A 68 -11.77 9.79 11.96
N GLU A 69 -13.06 9.59 12.20
CA GLU A 69 -13.70 9.83 13.49
C GLU A 69 -14.05 8.53 14.24
N SER A 70 -14.31 7.47 13.52
CA SER A 70 -14.67 6.15 14.07
C SER A 70 -14.26 5.03 13.13
N PHE A 71 -14.34 3.76 13.57
CA PHE A 71 -14.09 2.61 12.71
C PHE A 71 -15.06 2.53 11.52
N GLN A 72 -16.30 2.96 11.69
CA GLN A 72 -17.29 2.96 10.60
C GLN A 72 -16.99 4.02 9.52
N THR A 73 -16.31 5.10 9.90
CA THR A 73 -15.92 6.18 8.98
C THR A 73 -14.42 6.17 8.67
N LEU A 74 -13.74 5.06 8.96
CA LEU A 74 -12.31 4.91 8.76
C LEU A 74 -11.95 5.06 7.29
N CYS A 75 -11.07 6.00 6.98
CA CYS A 75 -10.59 6.22 5.63
C CYS A 75 -9.55 5.17 5.25
N PRO A 76 -9.69 4.49 4.11
CA PRO A 76 -8.66 3.58 3.63
C PRO A 76 -7.37 4.34 3.31
N PRO A 77 -6.18 3.71 3.52
CA PRO A 77 -4.92 4.34 3.17
C PRO A 77 -4.86 4.68 1.67
N PRO A 78 -4.25 5.81 1.30
CA PRO A 78 -4.08 6.16 -0.09
C PRO A 78 -3.17 5.14 -0.80
N GLY A 79 -3.51 4.78 -2.02
CA GLY A 79 -2.76 3.84 -2.84
C GLY A 79 -3.42 2.48 -3.04
N LEU A 80 -4.46 2.13 -2.28
CA LEU A 80 -5.22 0.90 -2.47
C LEU A 80 -6.04 0.95 -3.78
N THR A 81 -6.17 -0.19 -4.44
CA THR A 81 -7.05 -0.36 -5.58
C THR A 81 -8.52 -0.30 -5.16
N ARG A 82 -9.44 -0.11 -6.12
CA ARG A 82 -10.87 -0.01 -5.82
C ARG A 82 -11.42 -1.25 -5.08
N PRO A 83 -11.17 -2.50 -5.53
CA PRO A 83 -11.65 -3.69 -4.80
C PRO A 83 -11.05 -3.81 -3.40
N GLU A 84 -9.82 -3.39 -3.20
CA GLU A 84 -9.16 -3.40 -1.88
C GLU A 84 -9.76 -2.35 -0.94
N ARG A 85 -10.06 -1.15 -1.44
CA ARG A 85 -10.78 -0.11 -0.68
C ARG A 85 -12.16 -0.56 -0.27
N ASP A 86 -12.91 -1.19 -1.16
CA ASP A 86 -14.24 -1.70 -0.88
C ASP A 86 -14.18 -2.80 0.20
N CYS A 87 -13.20 -3.69 0.12
CA CYS A 87 -12.95 -4.72 1.12
C CYS A 87 -12.58 -4.11 2.49
N PHE A 88 -11.77 -3.06 2.52
CA PHE A 88 -11.40 -2.33 3.73
C PHE A 88 -12.62 -1.69 4.40
N VAL A 89 -13.43 -0.97 3.63
CA VAL A 89 -14.65 -0.32 4.13
C VAL A 89 -15.64 -1.36 4.64
N GLU A 90 -15.85 -2.45 3.94
CA GLU A 90 -16.72 -3.55 4.36
C GLU A 90 -16.25 -4.17 5.68
N CYS A 91 -14.95 -4.39 5.84
CA CYS A 91 -14.36 -4.93 7.05
C CYS A 91 -14.63 -4.04 8.26
N PHE A 92 -14.32 -2.76 8.17
CA PHE A 92 -14.38 -1.85 9.32
C PHE A 92 -15.79 -1.29 9.58
N SER A 93 -16.63 -1.15 8.58
CA SER A 93 -18.02 -0.69 8.76
C SER A 93 -18.87 -1.67 9.57
N GLY A 94 -18.54 -2.95 9.52
CA GLY A 94 -19.22 -4.00 10.29
C GLY A 94 -18.65 -4.23 11.70
N LEU A 95 -17.59 -3.53 12.09
CA LEU A 95 -16.91 -3.74 13.38
C LEU A 95 -17.80 -3.32 14.55
N GLY A 96 -17.87 -4.18 15.57
CA GLY A 96 -18.65 -3.92 16.80
C GLY A 96 -20.12 -4.37 16.75
N ARG A 97 -20.53 -5.08 15.71
CA ARG A 97 -21.91 -5.58 15.58
C ARG A 97 -22.12 -6.97 16.15
N THR A 98 -21.05 -7.72 16.33
CA THR A 98 -21.07 -9.12 16.78
C THR A 98 -20.23 -9.30 18.03
N GLU A 99 -20.31 -10.49 18.64
CA GLU A 99 -19.49 -10.83 19.80
C GLU A 99 -17.98 -10.86 19.46
N ALA A 100 -17.14 -10.63 20.46
CA ALA A 100 -15.70 -10.49 20.30
C ALA A 100 -15.06 -11.68 19.57
N GLU A 101 -15.50 -12.89 19.83
CA GLU A 101 -14.98 -14.09 19.19
C GLU A 101 -15.31 -14.13 17.69
N GLN A 102 -16.56 -13.82 17.33
CA GLN A 102 -17.00 -13.75 15.93
C GLN A 102 -16.29 -12.60 15.20
N GLU A 103 -16.08 -11.47 15.87
CA GLU A 103 -15.31 -10.36 15.30
C GLU A 103 -13.85 -10.75 15.03
N CYS A 104 -13.22 -11.47 15.93
CA CYS A 104 -11.87 -11.99 15.72
C CYS A 104 -11.77 -12.95 14.55
N GLN A 105 -12.75 -13.84 14.38
CA GLN A 105 -12.81 -14.75 13.23
C GLN A 105 -13.02 -13.98 11.91
N ARG A 106 -13.90 -13.00 11.91
CA ARG A 106 -14.14 -12.14 10.76
C ARG A 106 -12.90 -11.33 10.38
N LEU A 107 -12.22 -10.73 11.34
CA LEU A 107 -10.96 -10.01 11.13
C LEU A 107 -9.85 -10.95 10.64
N ALA A 108 -9.79 -12.19 11.11
CA ALA A 108 -8.86 -13.19 10.61
C ALA A 108 -9.07 -13.48 9.12
N PHE A 109 -10.32 -13.60 8.68
CA PHE A 109 -10.66 -13.78 7.27
C PHE A 109 -10.19 -12.60 6.40
N TYR A 110 -10.44 -11.37 6.82
CA TYR A 110 -9.96 -10.19 6.10
C TYR A 110 -8.45 -10.06 6.12
N GLN A 111 -7.81 -10.40 7.23
CA GLN A 111 -6.35 -10.43 7.34
C GLN A 111 -5.72 -11.41 6.33
N GLU A 112 -6.29 -12.59 6.20
CA GLU A 112 -5.88 -13.58 5.18
C GLU A 112 -6.05 -13.04 3.76
N ARG A 113 -7.18 -12.40 3.49
CA ARG A 113 -7.47 -11.82 2.19
C ARG A 113 -6.50 -10.69 1.81
N PHE A 114 -6.19 -9.79 2.74
CA PHE A 114 -5.20 -8.74 2.52
C PHE A 114 -3.77 -9.29 2.42
N THR A 115 -3.46 -10.37 3.11
CA THR A 115 -2.18 -11.08 2.94
C THR A 115 -2.02 -11.63 1.52
N LEU A 116 -3.08 -12.20 0.94
CA LEU A 116 -3.08 -12.63 -0.46
C LEU A 116 -2.91 -11.45 -1.43
N PHE A 117 -3.58 -10.34 -1.19
CA PHE A 117 -3.40 -9.12 -1.98
C PHE A 117 -1.94 -8.63 -1.94
N LEU A 118 -1.34 -8.63 -0.75
CA LEU A 118 0.05 -8.23 -0.58
C LEU A 118 1.01 -9.19 -1.30
N GLN A 119 0.82 -10.49 -1.19
CA GLN A 119 1.64 -11.48 -1.90
C GLN A 119 1.55 -11.30 -3.41
N GLN A 120 0.35 -11.18 -3.95
CA GLN A 120 0.13 -10.93 -5.38
C GLN A 120 0.78 -9.62 -5.84
N ALA A 121 0.63 -8.56 -5.04
CA ALA A 121 1.25 -7.28 -5.32
C ALA A 121 2.78 -7.36 -5.31
N GLN A 122 3.37 -8.07 -4.36
CA GLN A 122 4.82 -8.29 -4.30
C GLN A 122 5.34 -9.10 -5.48
N GLU A 123 4.63 -10.15 -5.90
CA GLU A 123 4.99 -10.96 -7.06
C GLU A 123 4.96 -10.14 -8.36
N HIS A 124 3.96 -9.27 -8.53
CA HIS A 124 3.88 -8.36 -9.67
C HIS A 124 4.87 -7.21 -9.60
N ALA A 125 5.21 -6.74 -8.40
CA ALA A 125 6.11 -5.62 -8.20
C ALA A 125 7.58 -5.97 -8.45
N ARG A 126 8.03 -7.18 -8.11
CA ARG A 126 9.42 -7.62 -8.29
C ARG A 126 9.92 -7.44 -9.71
N PRO A 127 9.29 -8.03 -10.75
CA PRO A 127 9.75 -7.85 -12.13
C PRO A 127 9.58 -6.42 -12.63
N GLN A 128 8.55 -5.69 -12.22
CA GLN A 128 8.33 -4.29 -12.61
C GLN A 128 9.39 -3.35 -12.05
N LEU A 129 9.76 -3.51 -10.78
CA LEU A 129 10.81 -2.70 -10.14
C LEU A 129 12.17 -2.92 -10.79
N GLU A 130 12.54 -4.16 -11.09
CA GLU A 130 13.78 -4.48 -11.79
C GLU A 130 13.76 -4.04 -13.26
N LEU A 131 12.66 -4.27 -13.97
CA LEU A 131 12.53 -3.92 -15.37
C LEU A 131 12.48 -2.41 -15.60
N SER A 132 11.81 -1.64 -14.76
CA SER A 132 11.70 -0.19 -14.93
C SER A 132 13.07 0.50 -14.85
N HIS A 133 13.94 0.08 -13.93
CA HIS A 133 15.30 0.60 -13.86
C HIS A 133 16.16 0.16 -15.05
N LYS A 134 16.09 -1.12 -15.44
CA LYS A 134 16.84 -1.65 -16.57
C LYS A 134 16.38 -1.04 -17.90
N LEU A 135 15.08 -0.91 -18.11
CA LEU A 135 14.52 -0.29 -19.31
C LEU A 135 14.81 1.20 -19.40
N GLY A 136 14.68 1.94 -18.30
CA GLY A 136 15.03 3.36 -18.27
C GLY A 136 16.49 3.61 -18.59
N PHE A 137 17.38 2.82 -18.03
CA PHE A 137 18.82 2.91 -18.31
C PHE A 137 19.16 2.49 -19.75
N ALA A 138 18.61 1.38 -20.24
CA ALA A 138 18.81 0.92 -21.60
C ALA A 138 18.25 1.88 -22.65
N ALA A 139 17.06 2.43 -22.44
CA ALA A 139 16.46 3.43 -23.31
C ALA A 139 17.29 4.74 -23.35
N GLY A 140 17.77 5.17 -22.19
CA GLY A 140 18.65 6.34 -22.08
C GLY A 140 19.99 6.14 -22.82
N LEU A 141 20.61 4.96 -22.66
CA LEU A 141 21.84 4.60 -23.41
C LEU A 141 21.60 4.54 -24.93
N ALA A 142 20.52 3.90 -25.37
CA ALA A 142 20.18 3.81 -26.78
C ALA A 142 19.94 5.20 -27.40
N ALA A 143 19.22 6.09 -26.70
CA ALA A 143 19.02 7.46 -27.13
C ALA A 143 20.34 8.27 -27.18
N ALA A 144 21.22 8.09 -26.20
CA ALA A 144 22.53 8.73 -26.18
C ALA A 144 23.41 8.26 -27.35
N ILE A 145 23.42 6.98 -27.71
CA ILE A 145 24.14 6.43 -28.87
C ILE A 145 23.59 6.97 -30.18
N LEU A 146 22.27 7.10 -30.31
CA LEU A 146 21.63 7.64 -31.51
C LEU A 146 21.89 9.14 -31.72
N CYS A 147 22.11 9.89 -30.64
CA CYS A 147 22.43 11.31 -30.68
C CYS A 147 23.94 11.58 -30.92
N LEU A 148 24.78 10.59 -30.82
CA LEU A 148 26.20 10.69 -31.18
C LEU A 148 26.39 10.47 -32.68
#